data_50a77d380a733c63d5480d3bf925e86d
#
_entry.id   50a77d380a733c63d5480d3bf925e86d
#
_cell.length_a   1.000
_cell.length_b   1.000
_cell.length_c   1.000
_cell.angle_alpha   90.00
_cell.angle_beta   90.00
_cell.angle_gamma   90.00
#
_symmetry.space_group_name_H-M   'P 1'
#
loop_
_entity.id
_entity.type
_entity.pdbx_description
1 polymer ?
#
loop_
_entity_poly.entity_id
_entity_poly.type
_entity_poly.pdbx_seq_one_letter_code
_entity_poly.pdbx_strand_id
1 'polypeptide(L)'
;KDEPAQITSRIAEGIANDAVQAIIINGGTGISRRDSTFEAVDGMLEKRLDGFGEVFRYLTYQEIGSPAIMSRATAGIIKGRVLFSTPGSENAVRLAMEKLILPELGHLVKELTK
;
A
#
# COMPACT_ATOMS: atom_id res chain seq x y z
N LYS A 1 2.67 -17.01 -0.19
CA LYS A 1 4.05 -16.79 0.14
C LYS A 1 4.62 -15.65 -0.70
N ASP A 2 5.14 -14.66 -0.03
CA ASP A 2 5.59 -13.44 -0.71
C ASP A 2 7.03 -13.58 -1.16
N GLU A 3 7.25 -13.48 -2.48
CA GLU A 3 8.57 -13.48 -3.07
C GLU A 3 8.83 -12.08 -3.62
N PRO A 4 9.89 -11.40 -3.18
CA PRO A 4 10.16 -10.04 -3.67
C PRO A 4 10.20 -9.93 -5.20
N ALA A 5 10.78 -10.93 -5.87
CA ALA A 5 10.86 -10.91 -7.32
C ALA A 5 9.47 -10.98 -7.98
N GLN A 6 8.54 -11.73 -7.39
CA GLN A 6 7.17 -11.81 -7.91
C GLN A 6 6.43 -10.51 -7.68
N ILE A 7 6.63 -9.88 -6.52
CA ILE A 7 6.00 -8.62 -6.18
C ILE A 7 6.45 -7.54 -7.16
N THR A 8 7.75 -7.40 -7.36
CA THR A 8 8.27 -6.38 -8.28
C THR A 8 7.84 -6.64 -9.72
N SER A 9 7.75 -7.92 -10.13
CA SER A 9 7.28 -8.28 -11.45
C SER A 9 5.83 -7.87 -11.68
N ARG A 10 4.94 -8.11 -10.69
CA ARG A 10 3.54 -7.72 -10.79
C ARG A 10 3.39 -6.20 -10.84
N ILE A 11 4.19 -5.48 -10.06
CA ILE A 11 4.17 -4.03 -10.10
C ILE A 11 4.62 -3.54 -11.47
N ALA A 12 5.66 -4.15 -12.04
CA ALA A 12 6.14 -3.77 -13.37
C ALA A 12 5.08 -3.99 -14.44
N GLU A 13 4.29 -5.07 -14.33
CA GLU A 13 3.18 -5.31 -15.25
C GLU A 13 2.14 -4.20 -15.16
N GLY A 14 1.81 -3.77 -13.94
CA GLY A 14 0.86 -2.67 -13.74
C GLY A 14 1.38 -1.36 -14.32
N ILE A 15 2.66 -1.08 -14.13
CA ILE A 15 3.28 0.13 -14.65
C ILE A 15 3.28 0.14 -16.19
N ALA A 16 3.47 -1.02 -16.79
CA ALA A 16 3.52 -1.12 -18.25
C ALA A 16 2.16 -0.92 -18.91
N ASN A 17 1.08 -0.97 -18.14
CA ASN A 17 -0.28 -0.82 -18.67
C ASN A 17 -0.76 0.61 -18.44
N ASP A 18 -0.89 1.37 -19.53
CA ASP A 18 -1.27 2.78 -19.44
C ASP A 18 -2.66 2.99 -18.86
N ALA A 19 -3.52 1.97 -18.88
CA ALA A 19 -4.86 2.06 -18.32
C ALA A 19 -4.89 1.95 -16.79
N VAL A 20 -3.79 1.47 -16.19
CA VAL A 20 -3.72 1.31 -14.73
C VAL A 20 -3.32 2.65 -14.09
N GLN A 21 -4.15 3.12 -13.16
CA GLN A 21 -3.89 4.38 -12.42
C GLN A 21 -3.55 4.13 -10.96
N ALA A 22 -3.95 2.98 -10.41
CA ALA A 22 -3.69 2.65 -9.02
C ALA A 22 -3.35 1.18 -8.90
N ILE A 23 -2.46 0.87 -7.98
CA ILE A 23 -2.04 -0.51 -7.70
C ILE A 23 -2.23 -0.74 -6.21
N ILE A 24 -2.92 -1.83 -5.86
CA ILE A 24 -3.16 -2.16 -4.46
C ILE A 24 -2.59 -3.55 -4.20
N ILE A 25 -1.73 -3.64 -3.20
CA ILE A 25 -1.10 -4.90 -2.81
C ILE A 25 -1.53 -5.22 -1.38
N ASN A 26 -2.03 -6.41 -1.16
CA ASN A 26 -2.47 -6.85 0.17
C ASN A 26 -1.59 -7.99 0.64
N GLY A 27 -1.00 -7.85 1.84
CA GLY A 27 -0.21 -8.89 2.45
C GLY A 27 1.27 -8.56 2.52
N GLY A 28 2.01 -9.32 3.32
CA GLY A 28 3.47 -9.24 3.41
C GLY A 28 4.02 -8.00 4.09
N THR A 29 3.20 -7.29 4.90
CA THR A 29 3.62 -6.03 5.53
C THR A 29 3.97 -6.18 7.00
N GLY A 30 3.98 -7.41 7.55
CA GLY A 30 4.35 -7.63 8.93
C GLY A 30 5.86 -7.66 9.14
N ILE A 31 6.27 -8.21 10.29
CA ILE A 31 7.68 -8.21 10.68
C ILE A 31 8.32 -9.59 10.60
N SER A 32 7.58 -10.60 10.16
CA SER A 32 8.12 -11.94 10.00
C SER A 32 9.10 -11.96 8.82
N ARG A 33 9.97 -12.97 8.77
CA ARG A 33 10.92 -13.12 7.67
C ARG A 33 10.25 -13.28 6.32
N ARG A 34 9.00 -13.78 6.32
CA ARG A 34 8.25 -13.97 5.08
C ARG A 34 7.63 -12.66 4.58
N ASP A 35 7.54 -11.67 5.45
CA ASP A 35 6.89 -10.41 5.12
C ASP A 35 7.91 -9.54 4.41
N SER A 36 7.92 -9.60 3.08
CA SER A 36 8.90 -8.92 2.25
C SER A 36 8.28 -7.87 1.33
N THR A 37 6.95 -7.72 1.37
CA THR A 37 6.28 -6.76 0.50
C THR A 37 6.73 -5.33 0.76
N PHE A 38 6.89 -4.95 2.04
CA PHE A 38 7.30 -3.59 2.37
C PHE A 38 8.64 -3.25 1.71
N GLU A 39 9.62 -4.13 1.83
CA GLU A 39 10.95 -3.87 1.26
C GLU A 39 10.90 -3.75 -0.25
N ALA A 40 10.15 -4.64 -0.91
CA ALA A 40 10.03 -4.60 -2.37
C ALA A 40 9.35 -3.32 -2.82
N VAL A 41 8.23 -2.96 -2.18
CA VAL A 41 7.45 -1.77 -2.55
C VAL A 41 8.24 -0.51 -2.26
N ASP A 42 8.79 -0.40 -1.05
CA ASP A 42 9.47 0.82 -0.62
C ASP A 42 10.63 1.17 -1.56
N GLY A 43 11.34 0.16 -2.03
CA GLY A 43 12.46 0.36 -2.95
C GLY A 43 12.04 0.86 -4.33
N MET A 44 10.77 0.72 -4.71
CA MET A 44 10.26 1.14 -6.02
C MET A 44 9.57 2.49 -6.00
N LEU A 45 9.19 3.00 -4.83
CA LEU A 45 8.44 4.25 -4.74
C LEU A 45 9.33 5.45 -5.04
N GLU A 46 8.84 6.34 -5.89
CA GLU A 46 9.51 7.60 -6.19
C GLU A 46 9.23 8.64 -5.14
N LYS A 47 8.01 8.64 -4.60
CA LYS A 47 7.61 9.49 -3.48
C LYS A 47 6.78 8.65 -2.52
N ARG A 48 6.98 8.83 -1.23
CA ARG A 48 6.14 8.18 -0.23
C ARG A 48 4.99 9.08 0.15
N LEU A 49 3.84 8.46 0.36
CA LEU A 49 2.69 9.12 0.99
C LEU A 49 2.65 8.66 2.44
N ASP A 50 3.52 9.23 3.25
CA ASP A 50 3.69 8.78 4.64
C ASP A 50 2.40 8.86 5.44
N GLY A 51 1.54 9.83 5.11
CA GLY A 51 0.27 9.99 5.79
C GLY A 51 -0.63 8.77 5.70
N PHE A 52 -0.54 8.02 4.61
CA PHE A 52 -1.37 6.82 4.50
C PHE A 52 -1.07 5.83 5.63
N GLY A 53 0.20 5.47 5.80
CA GLY A 53 0.59 4.53 6.84
C GLY A 53 0.35 5.08 8.24
N GLU A 54 0.59 6.36 8.43
CA GLU A 54 0.37 7.00 9.73
C GLU A 54 -1.10 6.95 10.14
N VAL A 55 -2.01 7.33 9.24
CA VAL A 55 -3.43 7.32 9.55
C VAL A 55 -3.96 5.89 9.64
N PHE A 56 -3.49 5.01 8.75
CA PHE A 56 -3.88 3.60 8.80
C PHE A 56 -3.54 2.98 10.14
N ARG A 57 -2.32 3.21 10.63
CA ARG A 57 -1.90 2.65 11.93
C ARG A 57 -2.65 3.28 13.09
N TYR A 58 -2.98 4.56 12.99
CA TYR A 58 -3.80 5.21 14.00
C TYR A 58 -5.19 4.57 14.09
N LEU A 59 -5.84 4.39 12.94
CA LEU A 59 -7.16 3.77 12.91
C LEU A 59 -7.11 2.31 13.37
N THR A 60 -6.06 1.60 13.00
CA THR A 60 -5.85 0.22 13.43
C THR A 60 -5.68 0.16 14.94
N TYR A 61 -4.93 1.10 15.50
CA TYR A 61 -4.76 1.17 16.95
C TYR A 61 -6.09 1.33 17.67
N GLN A 62 -6.98 2.13 17.11
CA GLN A 62 -8.29 2.33 17.72
C GLN A 62 -9.12 1.05 17.71
N GLU A 63 -8.90 0.16 16.74
CA GLU A 63 -9.65 -1.09 16.65
C GLU A 63 -9.04 -2.22 17.46
N ILE A 64 -7.72 -2.38 17.44
CA ILE A 64 -7.07 -3.56 18.04
C ILE A 64 -5.97 -3.20 19.04
N GLY A 65 -5.66 -1.93 19.21
CA GLY A 65 -4.67 -1.51 20.21
C GLY A 65 -3.24 -1.68 19.73
N SER A 66 -2.35 -2.03 20.66
CA SER A 66 -0.91 -2.00 20.45
C SER A 66 -0.37 -2.87 19.29
N PRO A 67 -1.01 -3.97 18.87
CA PRO A 67 -0.49 -4.69 17.69
C PRO A 67 -0.36 -3.84 16.43
N ALA A 68 -1.04 -2.69 16.39
CA ALA A 68 -0.93 -1.78 15.25
C ALA A 68 0.51 -1.35 14.96
N ILE A 69 1.39 -1.37 15.96
CA ILE A 69 2.79 -0.95 15.76
C ILE A 69 3.58 -1.89 14.84
N MET A 70 3.07 -3.09 14.62
CA MET A 70 3.75 -4.06 13.76
C MET A 70 3.38 -3.92 12.29
N SER A 71 2.41 -3.07 11.98
CA SER A 71 1.98 -2.86 10.58
C SER A 71 2.98 -1.98 9.84
N ARG A 72 3.40 -2.43 8.66
CA ARG A 72 4.27 -1.65 7.79
C ARG A 72 3.55 -1.24 6.52
N ALA A 73 2.24 -0.99 6.64
CA ALA A 73 1.45 -0.46 5.54
C ALA A 73 2.06 0.84 5.03
N THR A 74 2.08 1.01 3.71
CA THR A 74 2.66 2.18 3.09
C THR A 74 1.97 2.49 1.77
N ALA A 75 2.23 3.68 1.24
CA ALA A 75 1.72 4.07 -0.05
C ALA A 75 2.69 5.06 -0.67
N GLY A 76 2.60 5.22 -1.97
CA GLY A 76 3.46 6.16 -2.66
C GLY A 76 3.16 6.25 -4.14
N ILE A 77 4.02 6.96 -4.84
CA ILE A 77 3.87 7.24 -6.25
C ILE A 77 4.96 6.51 -7.03
N ILE A 78 4.57 5.89 -8.13
CA ILE A 78 5.50 5.20 -9.01
C ILE A 78 5.02 5.37 -10.47
N LYS A 79 5.85 5.99 -11.30
CA LYS A 79 5.58 6.18 -12.73
C LYS A 79 4.19 6.75 -13.00
N GLY A 80 3.80 7.78 -12.24
CA GLY A 80 2.51 8.46 -12.42
C GLY A 80 1.32 7.71 -11.86
N ARG A 81 1.53 6.66 -11.10
CA ARG A 81 0.46 5.88 -10.49
C ARG A 81 0.60 5.92 -8.98
N VAL A 82 -0.53 5.72 -8.28
CA VAL A 82 -0.48 5.58 -6.82
C VAL A 82 -0.48 4.10 -6.48
N LEU A 83 0.36 3.73 -5.51
CA LEU A 83 0.47 2.36 -5.04
C LEU A 83 0.19 2.32 -3.55
N PHE A 84 -0.66 1.38 -3.13
CA PHE A 84 -0.96 1.14 -1.72
C PHE A 84 -0.54 -0.28 -1.36
N SER A 85 0.11 -0.43 -0.20
CA SER A 85 0.50 -1.73 0.32
C SER A 85 -0.10 -1.87 1.72
N THR A 86 -0.97 -2.86 1.91
CA THR A 86 -1.73 -3.03 3.15
C THR A 86 -1.58 -4.45 3.68
N PRO A 87 -1.81 -4.65 5.00
CA PRO A 87 -1.84 -6.01 5.55
C PRO A 87 -2.94 -6.84 4.88
N GLY A 88 -2.74 -8.16 4.89
CA GLY A 88 -3.63 -9.05 4.16
C GLY A 88 -4.89 -9.49 4.88
N SER A 89 -5.07 -9.14 6.16
CA SER A 89 -6.27 -9.56 6.89
C SER A 89 -7.51 -8.86 6.33
N GLU A 90 -8.65 -9.52 6.44
CA GLU A 90 -9.90 -8.97 5.94
C GLU A 90 -10.23 -7.62 6.57
N ASN A 91 -10.05 -7.50 7.89
CA ASN A 91 -10.30 -6.23 8.58
C ASN A 91 -9.38 -5.12 8.13
N ALA A 92 -8.11 -5.44 7.91
CA ALA A 92 -7.14 -4.43 7.45
C ALA A 92 -7.47 -3.94 6.05
N VAL A 93 -7.81 -4.86 5.15
CA VAL A 93 -8.18 -4.49 3.79
C VAL A 93 -9.43 -3.61 3.80
N ARG A 94 -10.45 -4.00 4.56
CA ARG A 94 -11.68 -3.21 4.64
C ARG A 94 -11.41 -1.82 5.21
N LEU A 95 -10.64 -1.74 6.29
CA LEU A 95 -10.31 -0.46 6.90
C LEU A 95 -9.59 0.45 5.90
N ALA A 96 -8.57 -0.07 5.23
CA ALA A 96 -7.82 0.71 4.26
C ALA A 96 -8.71 1.18 3.11
N MET A 97 -9.52 0.29 2.56
CA MET A 97 -10.36 0.64 1.41
C MET A 97 -11.45 1.64 1.79
N GLU A 98 -12.19 1.37 2.86
CA GLU A 98 -13.35 2.20 3.19
C GLU A 98 -12.98 3.55 3.76
N LYS A 99 -11.93 3.60 4.58
CA LYS A 99 -11.61 4.84 5.31
C LYS A 99 -10.59 5.70 4.61
N LEU A 100 -9.74 5.14 3.77
CA LEU A 100 -8.60 5.88 3.22
C LEU A 100 -8.54 5.83 1.70
N ILE A 101 -8.55 4.65 1.09
CA ILE A 101 -8.28 4.53 -0.34
C ILE A 101 -9.45 5.04 -1.17
N LEU A 102 -10.64 4.47 -0.96
CA LEU A 102 -11.80 4.86 -1.77
C LEU A 102 -12.15 6.33 -1.63
N PRO A 103 -12.14 6.92 -0.40
CA PRO A 103 -12.45 8.34 -0.30
C PRO A 103 -11.48 9.26 -1.02
N GLU A 104 -10.20 8.87 -1.15
CA GLU A 104 -9.17 9.75 -1.71
C GLU A 104 -8.69 9.38 -3.09
N LEU A 105 -9.09 8.21 -3.61
CA LEU A 105 -8.49 7.70 -4.84
C LEU A 105 -8.70 8.66 -6.02
N GLY A 106 -9.91 9.18 -6.19
CA GLY A 106 -10.19 10.12 -7.28
C GLY A 106 -9.36 11.38 -7.18
N HIS A 107 -9.20 11.90 -5.96
CA HIS A 107 -8.39 13.09 -5.72
C HIS A 107 -6.91 12.82 -6.03
N LEU A 108 -6.39 11.66 -5.60
CA LEU A 108 -5.00 11.30 -5.86
C LEU A 108 -4.72 11.18 -7.36
N VAL A 109 -5.59 10.51 -8.09
CA VAL A 109 -5.42 10.35 -9.54
C VAL A 109 -5.44 11.71 -10.23
N LYS A 110 -6.34 12.61 -9.79
CA LYS A 110 -6.43 13.94 -10.36
C LYS A 110 -5.13 14.72 -10.14
N GLU A 111 -4.54 14.63 -8.94
CA GLU A 111 -3.27 15.30 -8.65
C GLU A 111 -2.13 14.76 -9.52
N LEU A 112 -2.15 13.46 -9.79
CA LEU A 112 -1.10 12.84 -10.59
C LEU A 112 -1.17 13.22 -12.07
N THR A 113 -2.32 13.70 -12.53
CA THR A 113 -2.49 14.07 -13.94
C THR A 113 -2.37 15.56 -14.18
N LYS A 114 -2.01 16.32 -13.18
CA LYS A 114 -1.80 17.77 -13.33
C LYS A 114 -0.57 18.10 -14.14
#